data_c5b82e38a66b72b7177c7f0d4743a0b0
#
_entry.id   c5b82e38a66b72b7177c7f0d4743a0b0
#
_cell.length_a   1.000
_cell.length_b   1.000
_cell.length_c   1.000
_cell.angle_alpha   90.00
_cell.angle_beta   90.00
_cell.angle_gamma   90.00
#
_symmetry.space_group_name_H-M   'P 1'
#
loop_
_entity.id
_entity.type
_entity.pdbx_description
1 polymer ?
#
loop_
_entity_poly.entity_id
_entity_poly.type
_entity_poly.pdbx_seq_one_letter_code
_entity_poly.pdbx_strand_id
1 'polypeptide(L)'
;MRTITGTLAVLAMTGAPVWAAAQQGTKSPTHEMDGAALYKAYCSACHGVSGTGDGPIADALRFRPADLTSIARRAKGTFDPAKVHQMIDGRVPVKGHGGPDMPLWGDAFKRSGDGYDEGGVGARIDLLVTHLESLQVR
;
A
#
# COMPACT_ATOMS: atom_id res chain seq x y z
N MET A 1 36.06 -68.98 48.66
CA MET A 1 36.42 -67.80 47.85
C MET A 1 35.35 -67.63 46.73
N ARG A 2 34.42 -66.69 46.89
CA ARG A 2 33.31 -66.44 45.97
C ARG A 2 33.59 -65.11 45.33
N THR A 3 33.87 -65.11 44.05
CA THR A 3 34.03 -63.91 43.22
C THR A 3 32.67 -63.53 42.70
N ILE A 4 32.22 -62.32 43.08
CA ILE A 4 31.00 -61.71 42.58
C ILE A 4 31.36 -60.75 41.44
N THR A 5 31.01 -61.15 40.21
CA THR A 5 31.16 -60.33 39.03
C THR A 5 29.93 -59.44 38.89
N GLY A 6 30.06 -58.17 39.23
CA GLY A 6 29.00 -57.17 39.02
C GLY A 6 29.01 -56.60 37.62
N THR A 7 27.97 -56.85 36.90
CA THR A 7 27.77 -56.25 35.54
C THR A 7 27.13 -54.88 35.72
N LEU A 8 27.87 -53.80 35.35
CA LEU A 8 27.35 -52.45 35.24
C LEU A 8 26.60 -52.31 33.94
N ALA A 9 25.31 -52.13 34.01
CA ALA A 9 24.48 -51.73 32.89
C ALA A 9 24.56 -50.22 32.72
N VAL A 10 25.18 -49.74 31.64
CA VAL A 10 25.19 -48.32 31.26
C VAL A 10 23.92 -48.02 30.46
N LEU A 11 22.98 -47.30 31.11
CA LEU A 11 21.84 -46.73 30.39
C LEU A 11 22.30 -45.55 29.54
N ALA A 12 22.35 -45.71 28.23
CA ALA A 12 22.53 -44.62 27.29
C ALA A 12 21.21 -43.88 27.16
N MET A 13 21.10 -42.69 27.77
CA MET A 13 20.04 -41.75 27.52
C MET A 13 20.32 -41.03 26.20
N THR A 14 19.65 -41.43 25.14
CA THR A 14 19.62 -40.71 23.88
C THR A 14 18.67 -39.53 24.00
N GLY A 15 19.20 -38.39 24.43
CA GLY A 15 18.47 -37.13 24.41
C GLY A 15 18.32 -36.65 22.97
N ALA A 16 17.13 -36.72 22.40
CA ALA A 16 16.82 -36.10 21.13
C ALA A 16 16.85 -34.56 21.28
N PRO A 17 17.47 -33.81 20.36
CA PRO A 17 17.46 -32.36 20.44
C PRO A 17 16.06 -31.81 20.08
N VAL A 18 15.40 -31.23 21.07
CA VAL A 18 14.08 -30.58 20.93
C VAL A 18 14.21 -29.16 20.31
N TRP A 19 15.05 -28.98 19.30
CA TRP A 19 15.28 -27.66 18.69
C TRP A 19 14.67 -27.51 17.29
N ALA A 20 13.79 -28.41 16.89
CA ALA A 20 13.02 -28.28 15.65
C ALA A 20 11.62 -27.72 15.92
N ALA A 21 11.48 -26.77 16.86
CA ALA A 21 10.29 -25.96 16.94
C ALA A 21 10.39 -24.86 15.89
N ALA A 22 9.83 -25.17 14.71
CA ALA A 22 9.19 -24.27 13.77
C ALA A 22 9.40 -22.77 14.07
N GLN A 23 10.39 -22.19 13.43
CA GLN A 23 10.31 -20.79 13.02
C GLN A 23 9.25 -20.71 11.92
N GLN A 24 7.98 -20.83 12.30
CA GLN A 24 6.91 -20.26 11.51
C GLN A 24 7.18 -18.76 11.55
N GLY A 25 7.85 -18.26 10.52
CA GLY A 25 7.95 -16.86 10.26
C GLY A 25 6.50 -16.31 10.25
N THR A 26 6.12 -15.71 11.37
CA THR A 26 4.95 -14.83 11.37
C THR A 26 5.31 -13.74 10.39
N LYS A 27 4.90 -13.94 9.12
CA LYS A 27 4.79 -12.86 8.16
C LYS A 27 3.95 -11.82 8.90
N SER A 28 4.60 -10.76 9.42
CA SER A 28 3.88 -9.61 9.95
C SER A 28 2.78 -9.34 8.94
N PRO A 29 1.53 -9.13 9.35
CA PRO A 29 0.55 -8.60 8.43
C PRO A 29 1.10 -7.23 8.03
N THR A 30 1.90 -7.19 6.97
CA THR A 30 2.00 -6.00 6.16
C THR A 30 0.55 -5.74 5.83
N HIS A 31 -0.02 -4.73 6.44
CA HIS A 31 -1.34 -4.23 6.11
C HIS A 31 -1.18 -3.83 4.65
N GLU A 32 -1.43 -4.78 3.76
CA GLU A 32 -1.44 -4.58 2.33
C GLU A 32 -2.64 -3.68 2.09
N MET A 33 -2.39 -2.36 2.19
CA MET A 33 -3.44 -1.38 1.98
C MET A 33 -3.88 -1.53 0.54
N ASP A 34 -5.11 -1.96 0.34
CA ASP A 34 -5.72 -1.96 -0.98
C ASP A 34 -5.91 -0.52 -1.50
N GLY A 35 -6.25 -0.39 -2.76
CA GLY A 35 -6.43 0.93 -3.36
C GLY A 35 -7.47 1.80 -2.67
N ALA A 36 -8.52 1.20 -2.10
CA ALA A 36 -9.55 1.93 -1.37
C ALA A 36 -9.03 2.47 -0.03
N ALA A 37 -8.24 1.68 0.69
CA ALA A 37 -7.61 2.11 1.94
C ALA A 37 -6.58 3.21 1.69
N LEU A 38 -5.76 3.09 0.64
CA LEU A 38 -4.83 4.13 0.20
C LEU A 38 -5.58 5.41 -0.17
N TYR A 39 -6.65 5.30 -0.95
CA TYR A 39 -7.47 6.43 -1.33
C TYR A 39 -8.05 7.16 -0.11
N LYS A 40 -8.62 6.41 0.82
CA LYS A 40 -9.17 6.95 2.06
C LYS A 40 -8.11 7.68 2.88
N ALA A 41 -6.90 7.13 2.97
CA ALA A 41 -5.83 7.70 3.78
C ALA A 41 -5.22 8.98 3.18
N TYR A 42 -5.06 9.03 1.85
CA TYR A 42 -4.25 10.05 1.20
C TYR A 42 -5.03 11.02 0.29
N CYS A 43 -6.20 10.63 -0.18
CA CYS A 43 -6.94 11.37 -1.21
C CYS A 43 -8.28 11.94 -0.70
N SER A 44 -8.97 11.22 0.20
CA SER A 44 -10.35 11.53 0.57
C SER A 44 -10.52 12.86 1.30
N ALA A 45 -9.48 13.34 1.99
CA ALA A 45 -9.54 14.63 2.68
C ALA A 45 -9.86 15.79 1.71
N CYS A 46 -9.32 15.74 0.49
CA CYS A 46 -9.55 16.73 -0.54
C CYS A 46 -10.66 16.29 -1.51
N HIS A 47 -10.56 15.06 -2.03
CA HIS A 47 -11.42 14.58 -3.11
C HIS A 47 -12.77 13.99 -2.63
N GLY A 48 -12.98 13.87 -1.31
CA GLY A 48 -14.17 13.22 -0.76
C GLY A 48 -14.07 11.70 -0.77
N VAL A 49 -14.87 11.05 0.06
CA VAL A 49 -14.90 9.58 0.14
C VAL A 49 -15.42 8.96 -1.16
N SER A 50 -16.35 9.65 -1.83
CA SER A 50 -16.94 9.27 -3.11
C SER A 50 -16.10 9.67 -4.33
N GLY A 51 -15.08 10.49 -4.15
CA GLY A 51 -14.25 10.99 -5.24
C GLY A 51 -14.81 12.20 -6.00
N THR A 52 -15.88 12.83 -5.50
CA THR A 52 -16.58 13.92 -6.20
C THR A 52 -15.99 15.31 -5.99
N GLY A 53 -14.88 15.42 -5.27
CA GLY A 53 -14.20 16.71 -5.00
C GLY A 53 -14.82 17.50 -3.85
N ASP A 54 -15.55 16.80 -2.96
CA ASP A 54 -16.30 17.35 -1.83
C ASP A 54 -15.69 16.96 -0.47
N GLY A 55 -14.37 16.73 -0.43
CA GLY A 55 -13.68 16.38 0.81
C GLY A 55 -13.76 17.48 1.87
N PRO A 56 -13.58 17.12 3.16
CA PRO A 56 -13.78 18.04 4.28
C PRO A 56 -12.88 19.29 4.24
N ILE A 57 -11.78 19.26 3.50
CA ILE A 57 -10.91 20.43 3.34
C ILE A 57 -11.04 21.10 1.97
N ALA A 58 -11.96 20.63 1.10
CA ALA A 58 -12.09 21.10 -0.27
C ALA A 58 -12.32 22.63 -0.36
N ASP A 59 -13.18 23.16 0.52
CA ASP A 59 -13.50 24.59 0.53
C ASP A 59 -12.38 25.49 1.07
N ALA A 60 -11.38 24.92 1.74
CA ALA A 60 -10.21 25.64 2.22
C ALA A 60 -9.08 25.71 1.17
N LEU A 61 -9.21 24.97 0.06
CA LEU A 61 -8.20 24.92 -0.98
C LEU A 61 -8.40 26.06 -1.99
N ARG A 62 -7.30 26.57 -2.51
CA ARG A 62 -7.31 27.61 -3.53
C ARG A 62 -8.06 27.21 -4.80
N PHE A 63 -7.98 25.94 -5.16
CA PHE A 63 -8.69 25.35 -6.29
C PHE A 63 -9.51 24.17 -5.79
N ARG A 64 -10.76 24.10 -6.22
CA ARG A 64 -11.63 22.99 -5.87
C ARG A 64 -11.03 21.68 -6.41
N PRO A 65 -10.93 20.63 -5.58
CA PRO A 65 -10.48 19.33 -6.02
C PRO A 65 -11.35 18.80 -7.16
N ALA A 66 -10.72 18.13 -8.12
CA ALA A 66 -11.45 17.58 -9.24
C ALA A 66 -12.35 16.42 -8.81
N ASP A 67 -13.50 16.31 -9.47
CA ASP A 67 -14.34 15.11 -9.44
C ASP A 67 -13.62 13.95 -10.16
N LEU A 68 -13.08 13.01 -9.36
CA LEU A 68 -12.33 11.86 -9.86
C LEU A 68 -13.22 10.79 -10.49
N THR A 69 -14.53 10.80 -10.21
CA THR A 69 -15.48 9.84 -10.79
C THR A 69 -15.74 10.09 -12.27
N SER A 70 -15.39 11.25 -12.78
CA SER A 70 -15.66 11.70 -14.15
C SER A 70 -14.40 11.82 -15.03
N ILE A 71 -13.30 11.15 -14.65
CA ILE A 71 -12.05 11.17 -15.45
C ILE A 71 -12.31 10.60 -16.85
N ALA A 72 -12.90 9.41 -16.94
CA ALA A 72 -13.22 8.79 -18.24
C ALA A 72 -14.16 9.67 -19.08
N ARG A 73 -15.21 10.23 -18.47
CA ARG A 73 -16.16 11.13 -19.16
C ARG A 73 -15.46 12.35 -19.75
N ARG A 74 -14.57 13.00 -18.99
CA ARG A 74 -13.76 14.14 -19.48
C ARG A 74 -12.80 13.76 -20.59
N ALA A 75 -12.37 12.49 -20.62
CA ALA A 75 -11.50 11.92 -21.64
C ALA A 75 -12.28 11.22 -22.76
N LYS A 76 -13.51 11.68 -23.09
CA LYS A 76 -14.34 11.17 -24.17
C LYS A 76 -14.70 9.67 -24.01
N GLY A 77 -14.88 9.20 -22.78
CA GLY A 77 -15.31 7.86 -22.44
C GLY A 77 -14.19 6.86 -22.13
N THR A 78 -12.93 7.27 -22.23
CA THR A 78 -11.80 6.37 -21.99
C THR A 78 -11.07 6.74 -20.69
N PHE A 79 -10.95 5.79 -19.77
CA PHE A 79 -10.03 5.91 -18.66
C PHE A 79 -8.65 5.43 -19.11
N ASP A 80 -7.64 6.27 -18.93
CA ASP A 80 -6.24 5.96 -19.28
C ASP A 80 -5.43 5.74 -17.99
N PRO A 81 -5.21 4.48 -17.56
CA PRO A 81 -4.51 4.18 -16.32
C PRO A 81 -3.09 4.75 -16.27
N ALA A 82 -2.36 4.68 -17.38
CA ALA A 82 -0.98 5.15 -17.44
C ALA A 82 -0.90 6.67 -17.23
N LYS A 83 -1.82 7.40 -17.82
CA LYS A 83 -1.92 8.85 -17.65
C LYS A 83 -2.31 9.23 -16.22
N VAL A 84 -3.25 8.52 -15.63
CA VAL A 84 -3.66 8.76 -14.24
C VAL A 84 -2.52 8.44 -13.27
N HIS A 85 -1.78 7.36 -13.50
CA HIS A 85 -0.58 7.03 -12.74
C HIS A 85 0.44 8.19 -12.77
N GLN A 86 0.77 8.70 -13.97
CA GLN A 86 1.72 9.80 -14.13
C GLN A 86 1.26 11.09 -13.44
N MET A 87 -0.05 11.34 -13.40
CA MET A 87 -0.64 12.48 -12.68
C MET A 87 -0.46 12.36 -11.17
N ILE A 88 -0.69 11.16 -10.61
CA ILE A 88 -0.51 10.89 -9.18
C ILE A 88 0.97 10.96 -8.80
N ASP A 89 1.84 10.36 -9.61
CA ASP A 89 3.29 10.39 -9.41
C ASP A 89 3.88 11.81 -9.52
N GLY A 90 3.18 12.73 -10.19
CA GLY A 90 3.61 14.12 -10.37
C GLY A 90 4.53 14.35 -11.56
N ARG A 91 4.70 13.36 -12.44
CA ARG A 91 5.55 13.47 -13.64
C ARG A 91 4.90 14.28 -14.78
N VAL A 92 3.57 14.39 -14.75
CA VAL A 92 2.81 15.17 -15.73
C VAL A 92 2.13 16.34 -15.02
N PRO A 93 2.49 17.59 -15.36
CA PRO A 93 1.79 18.74 -14.85
C PRO A 93 0.36 18.75 -15.39
N VAL A 94 -0.61 18.65 -14.50
CA VAL A 94 -2.03 18.68 -14.87
C VAL A 94 -2.55 20.09 -14.67
N LYS A 95 -3.00 20.74 -15.75
CA LYS A 95 -3.74 22.00 -15.63
C LYS A 95 -5.02 21.72 -14.82
N GLY A 96 -5.10 22.28 -13.63
CA GLY A 96 -6.19 22.04 -12.68
C GLY A 96 -5.89 21.05 -11.56
N HIS A 97 -4.79 20.29 -11.64
CA HIS A 97 -4.27 19.48 -10.54
C HIS A 97 -2.91 19.96 -10.02
N GLY A 98 -2.27 20.79 -10.64
CA GLY A 98 -0.91 21.16 -10.38
C GLY A 98 -0.78 22.57 -9.83
N GLY A 99 -1.65 22.95 -8.92
CA GLY A 99 -1.31 24.02 -8.00
C GLY A 99 -0.48 23.42 -6.84
N PRO A 100 0.14 24.28 -6.02
CA PRO A 100 0.89 23.85 -4.85
C PRO A 100 0.05 23.10 -3.81
N ASP A 101 -1.24 22.92 -4.05
CA ASP A 101 -2.20 22.38 -3.11
C ASP A 101 -2.33 20.85 -3.17
N MET A 102 -1.94 20.19 -4.30
CA MET A 102 -1.93 18.74 -4.38
C MET A 102 -0.50 18.20 -4.23
N PRO A 103 -0.24 17.33 -3.26
CA PRO A 103 1.09 16.72 -3.11
C PRO A 103 1.50 15.91 -4.34
N LEU A 104 2.81 15.90 -4.62
CA LEU A 104 3.43 14.95 -5.54
C LEU A 104 3.55 13.62 -4.82
N TRP A 105 2.61 12.71 -5.05
CA TRP A 105 2.50 11.48 -4.26
C TRP A 105 3.68 10.54 -4.47
N GLY A 106 4.29 10.52 -5.65
CA GLY A 106 5.54 9.79 -5.88
C GLY A 106 6.61 10.17 -4.86
N ASP A 107 6.84 11.47 -4.66
CA ASP A 107 7.81 11.96 -3.69
C ASP A 107 7.34 11.82 -2.24
N ALA A 108 6.04 11.97 -1.98
CA ALA A 108 5.48 11.80 -0.65
C ALA A 108 5.62 10.35 -0.16
N PHE A 109 5.34 9.38 -1.01
CA PHE A 109 5.49 7.96 -0.69
C PHE A 109 6.95 7.55 -0.49
N LYS A 110 7.89 8.13 -1.24
CA LYS A 110 9.34 7.91 -1.02
C LYS A 110 9.80 8.43 0.35
N ARG A 111 9.23 9.54 0.82
CA ARG A 111 9.61 10.18 2.09
C ARG A 111 8.91 9.62 3.32
N SER A 112 7.88 8.80 3.17
CA SER A 112 7.09 8.27 4.30
C SER A 112 7.87 7.32 5.23
N GLY A 113 9.16 7.10 4.98
CA GLY A 113 10.05 6.36 5.89
C GLY A 113 9.82 4.85 5.95
N ASP A 114 8.83 4.34 5.25
CA ASP A 114 8.46 2.92 5.23
C ASP A 114 9.37 2.07 4.32
N GLY A 115 10.50 2.64 3.88
CA GLY A 115 11.50 1.93 3.08
C GLY A 115 11.06 1.58 1.66
N TYR A 116 10.11 2.33 1.09
CA TYR A 116 9.67 2.09 -0.28
C TYR A 116 10.75 2.52 -1.27
N ASP A 117 11.23 1.55 -2.03
CA ASP A 117 11.95 1.79 -3.27
C ASP A 117 11.00 2.29 -4.38
N GLU A 118 11.54 2.63 -5.53
CA GLU A 118 10.73 3.12 -6.66
C GLU A 118 9.66 2.11 -7.11
N GLY A 119 9.92 0.81 -6.99
CA GLY A 119 8.97 -0.26 -7.31
C GLY A 119 7.79 -0.28 -6.35
N GLY A 120 8.04 -0.12 -5.06
CA GLY A 120 6.98 -0.05 -4.03
C GLY A 120 6.11 1.19 -4.16
N VAL A 121 6.68 2.33 -4.56
CA VAL A 121 5.92 3.55 -4.86
C VAL A 121 5.00 3.34 -6.06
N GLY A 122 5.53 2.78 -7.15
CA GLY A 122 4.76 2.48 -8.35
C GLY A 122 3.57 1.56 -8.07
N ALA A 123 3.80 0.47 -7.34
CA ALA A 123 2.76 -0.48 -6.97
C ALA A 123 1.61 0.16 -6.16
N ARG A 124 1.92 1.07 -5.24
CA ARG A 124 0.89 1.83 -4.49
C ARG A 124 0.08 2.74 -5.40
N ILE A 125 0.73 3.42 -6.33
CA ILE A 125 0.02 4.26 -7.29
C ILE A 125 -0.86 3.40 -8.20
N ASP A 126 -0.42 2.21 -8.62
CA ASP A 126 -1.22 1.29 -9.43
C ASP A 126 -2.49 0.82 -8.69
N LEU A 127 -2.39 0.54 -7.39
CA LEU A 127 -3.55 0.23 -6.55
C LEU A 127 -4.54 1.41 -6.49
N LEU A 128 -4.04 2.64 -6.34
CA LEU A 128 -4.87 3.85 -6.39
C LEU A 128 -5.54 4.01 -7.75
N VAL A 129 -4.82 3.81 -8.84
CA VAL A 129 -5.34 3.90 -10.22
C VAL A 129 -6.46 2.89 -10.43
N THR A 130 -6.26 1.64 -10.01
CA THR A 130 -7.29 0.59 -10.07
C THR A 130 -8.54 0.97 -9.29
N HIS A 131 -8.38 1.53 -8.08
CA HIS A 131 -9.50 2.02 -7.30
C HIS A 131 -10.22 3.16 -8.02
N LEU A 132 -9.51 4.16 -8.54
CA LEU A 132 -10.11 5.28 -9.27
C LEU A 132 -10.84 4.83 -10.54
N GLU A 133 -10.35 3.81 -11.23
CA GLU A 133 -11.05 3.22 -12.38
C GLU A 133 -12.39 2.63 -11.98
N SER A 134 -12.46 1.97 -10.82
CA SER A 134 -13.71 1.41 -10.29
C SER A 134 -14.76 2.45 -9.91
N LEU A 135 -14.34 3.69 -9.64
CA LEU A 135 -15.23 4.80 -9.30
C LEU A 135 -15.83 5.50 -10.53
N GLN A 136 -15.39 5.18 -11.77
CA GLN A 136 -15.83 5.93 -12.94
C GLN A 136 -17.32 5.78 -13.20
N VAL A 137 -18.02 6.93 -13.28
CA VAL A 137 -19.41 6.97 -13.75
C VAL A 137 -19.44 6.87 -15.28
N ARG A 138 -20.27 5.97 -15.77
CA ARG A 138 -20.48 5.73 -17.20
C ARG A 138 -21.50 6.71 -17.76
#